data_4612de4fa7f8a300edbace732ea9ea30
#
_entry.id   4612de4fa7f8a300edbace732ea9ea30
#
_cell.length_a   1.000
_cell.length_b   1.000
_cell.length_c   1.000
_cell.angle_alpha   90.00
_cell.angle_beta   90.00
_cell.angle_gamma   90.00
#
_symmetry.space_group_name_H-M   'P 1'
#
loop_
_entity.id
_entity.type
_entity.pdbx_description
1 polymer ?
#
loop_
_entity_poly.entity_id
_entity_poly.type
_entity_poly.pdbx_seq_one_letter_code
_entity_poly.pdbx_strand_id
1 'polypeptide(L)'
;MLSERRLEVLRAIVQDYVGTEEPVGSKALTERHRLGVSPATVRNDMAVLEEEGYIAQPHTSAGRIPTDKGYRLFVDKLADVKPLSSPERRAIQNFLDGAVDLDDVVARTVRLLAQLTRQVAVVQYPSLTRSTVRHVELLSMASARIMLVVITDTGRVEQRMVDCPGPVGDEALADLRARLNSRVVGRRFSDVPRLVQDLPESFEQEERGAVVAVLATLLECLVEETEERLLIGGTANLTRFAHDFPLTIRPVLEALEEHVVLLKLLGEAKDSGMTVRIGHENAHEGLTSTSVVSVGYGSGDEAVAKLGVVGPTRMDYPGTMGAVRAVARYVGQILAES
;
A
#
# COMPACT_ATOMS: atom_id res chain seq x y z
N MET A 1 33.25 -2.49 -10.09
CA MET A 1 32.27 -3.49 -9.53
C MET A 1 32.84 -3.99 -8.21
N LEU A 2 32.08 -3.96 -7.12
CA LEU A 2 32.52 -4.43 -5.82
C LEU A 2 32.84 -5.94 -5.86
N SER A 3 33.90 -6.37 -5.14
CA SER A 3 34.19 -7.79 -4.95
C SER A 3 33.13 -8.43 -4.01
N GLU A 4 32.95 -9.74 -4.12
CA GLU A 4 32.02 -10.51 -3.29
C GLU A 4 32.27 -10.28 -1.79
N ARG A 5 33.53 -10.28 -1.37
CA ARG A 5 33.90 -9.99 0.02
C ARG A 5 33.47 -8.59 0.47
N ARG A 6 33.59 -7.55 -0.36
CA ARG A 6 33.11 -6.19 -0.02
C ARG A 6 31.60 -6.13 0.08
N LEU A 7 30.88 -6.90 -0.73
CA LEU A 7 29.44 -7.05 -0.59
C LEU A 7 29.07 -7.73 0.73
N GLU A 8 29.80 -8.75 1.16
CA GLU A 8 29.61 -9.39 2.48
C GLU A 8 29.91 -8.42 3.62
N VAL A 9 30.97 -7.62 3.54
CA VAL A 9 31.29 -6.58 4.52
C VAL A 9 30.17 -5.53 4.60
N LEU A 10 29.66 -5.07 3.46
CA LEU A 10 28.51 -4.14 3.43
C LEU A 10 27.25 -4.76 4.06
N ARG A 11 26.96 -6.03 3.73
CA ARG A 11 25.84 -6.77 4.33
C ARG A 11 25.96 -6.80 5.85
N ALA A 12 27.13 -7.14 6.37
CA ALA A 12 27.40 -7.20 7.80
C ALA A 12 27.25 -5.83 8.48
N ILE A 13 27.76 -4.76 7.84
CA ILE A 13 27.60 -3.38 8.34
C ILE A 13 26.13 -3.00 8.44
N VAL A 14 25.33 -3.24 7.40
CA VAL A 14 23.90 -2.92 7.40
C VAL A 14 23.18 -3.70 8.49
N GLN A 15 23.41 -5.01 8.60
CA GLN A 15 22.78 -5.86 9.62
C GLN A 15 23.11 -5.42 11.05
N ASP A 16 24.39 -5.15 11.32
CA ASP A 16 24.83 -4.70 12.65
C ASP A 16 24.24 -3.32 12.98
N TYR A 17 24.30 -2.37 12.05
CA TYR A 17 23.80 -1.02 12.28
C TYR A 17 22.28 -0.98 12.49
N VAL A 18 21.52 -1.77 11.73
CA VAL A 18 20.06 -1.92 11.94
C VAL A 18 19.76 -2.51 13.33
N GLY A 19 20.57 -3.46 13.79
CA GLY A 19 20.34 -4.14 15.07
C GLY A 19 20.84 -3.39 16.30
N THR A 20 21.94 -2.63 16.20
CA THR A 20 22.61 -1.99 17.36
C THR A 20 22.39 -0.49 17.45
N GLU A 21 22.02 0.17 16.36
CA GLU A 21 21.93 1.65 16.23
C GLU A 21 23.27 2.38 16.39
N GLU A 22 24.37 1.63 16.49
CA GLU A 22 25.71 2.16 16.71
C GLU A 22 26.58 2.06 15.46
N PRO A 23 27.42 3.07 15.17
CA PRO A 23 28.40 2.98 14.08
C PRO A 23 29.30 1.75 14.22
N VAL A 24 29.47 1.01 13.12
CA VAL A 24 30.07 -0.33 13.10
C VAL A 24 31.58 -0.26 12.89
N GLY A 25 32.33 -0.90 13.74
CA GLY A 25 33.80 -1.00 13.65
C GLY A 25 34.28 -2.34 13.06
N SER A 26 35.44 -2.34 12.38
CA SER A 26 35.99 -3.53 11.73
C SER A 26 36.26 -4.71 12.71
N LYS A 27 36.59 -4.44 13.96
CA LYS A 27 36.81 -5.48 14.98
C LYS A 27 35.46 -6.13 15.35
N ALA A 28 34.43 -5.34 15.62
CA ALA A 28 33.09 -5.85 15.92
C ALA A 28 32.54 -6.73 14.80
N LEU A 29 32.73 -6.32 13.52
CA LEU A 29 32.33 -7.11 12.38
C LEU A 29 33.00 -8.49 12.33
N THR A 30 34.32 -8.56 12.57
CA THR A 30 35.02 -9.86 12.54
C THR A 30 34.65 -10.77 13.69
N GLU A 31 34.23 -10.20 14.84
CA GLU A 31 33.80 -10.96 16.01
C GLU A 31 32.35 -11.49 15.84
N ARG A 32 31.46 -10.73 15.22
CA ARG A 32 30.04 -11.08 15.07
C ARG A 32 29.74 -11.88 13.81
N HIS A 33 30.50 -11.61 12.73
CA HIS A 33 30.30 -12.23 11.41
C HIS A 33 31.51 -13.07 11.01
N ARG A 34 31.26 -14.23 10.41
CA ARG A 34 32.31 -15.14 9.93
C ARG A 34 32.85 -14.69 8.57
N LEU A 35 33.51 -13.54 8.52
CA LEU A 35 34.04 -12.96 7.26
C LEU A 35 35.32 -13.65 6.76
N GLY A 36 35.91 -14.54 7.54
CA GLY A 36 37.11 -15.32 7.13
C GLY A 36 38.37 -14.49 6.93
N VAL A 37 38.40 -13.23 7.35
CA VAL A 37 39.53 -12.30 7.17
C VAL A 37 39.83 -11.51 8.45
N SER A 38 41.04 -10.90 8.51
CA SER A 38 41.47 -10.11 9.65
C SER A 38 40.71 -8.77 9.77
N PRO A 39 40.63 -8.17 10.99
CA PRO A 39 40.08 -6.82 11.16
C PRO A 39 40.79 -5.75 10.33
N ALA A 40 42.07 -5.92 10.02
CA ALA A 40 42.83 -5.02 9.14
C ALA A 40 42.33 -5.11 7.68
N THR A 41 42.06 -6.31 7.19
CA THR A 41 41.48 -6.53 5.86
C THR A 41 40.08 -5.93 5.75
N VAL A 42 39.22 -6.17 6.78
CA VAL A 42 37.88 -5.56 6.84
C VAL A 42 37.98 -4.03 6.84
N ARG A 43 38.91 -3.43 7.58
CA ARG A 43 39.13 -1.98 7.58
C ARG A 43 39.49 -1.44 6.20
N ASN A 44 40.31 -2.14 5.43
CA ASN A 44 40.67 -1.76 4.06
C ASN A 44 39.44 -1.85 3.13
N ASP A 45 38.62 -2.92 3.26
CA ASP A 45 37.39 -3.04 2.50
C ASP A 45 36.38 -1.94 2.86
N MET A 46 36.27 -1.56 4.14
CA MET A 46 35.46 -0.43 4.61
C MET A 46 35.95 0.89 4.02
N ALA A 47 37.27 1.12 3.91
CA ALA A 47 37.81 2.34 3.31
C ALA A 47 37.40 2.47 1.84
N VAL A 48 37.42 1.37 1.08
CA VAL A 48 36.95 1.39 -0.33
C VAL A 48 35.44 1.59 -0.42
N LEU A 49 34.65 0.96 0.46
CA LEU A 49 33.20 1.16 0.52
C LEU A 49 32.83 2.61 0.84
N GLU A 50 33.63 3.27 1.70
CA GLU A 50 33.50 4.68 2.03
C GLU A 50 33.87 5.59 0.85
N GLU A 51 35.00 5.33 0.20
CA GLU A 51 35.43 6.07 -1.00
C GLU A 51 34.41 5.97 -2.13
N GLU A 52 33.81 4.80 -2.29
CA GLU A 52 32.72 4.59 -3.26
C GLU A 52 31.35 5.09 -2.78
N GLY A 53 31.24 5.63 -1.54
CA GLY A 53 30.04 6.27 -0.99
C GLY A 53 28.94 5.32 -0.53
N TYR A 54 29.22 4.04 -0.28
CA TYR A 54 28.25 3.07 0.27
C TYR A 54 28.10 3.15 1.79
N ILE A 55 29.15 3.59 2.47
CA ILE A 55 29.16 3.84 3.91
C ILE A 55 29.78 5.20 4.19
N ALA A 56 29.52 5.75 5.36
CA ALA A 56 30.08 7.02 5.80
C ALA A 56 30.56 6.96 7.24
N GLN A 57 31.47 7.83 7.61
CA GLN A 57 31.90 8.02 8.99
C GLN A 57 31.17 9.23 9.59
N PRO A 58 30.26 9.06 10.57
CA PRO A 58 29.53 10.18 11.14
C PRO A 58 30.42 11.14 11.94
N HIS A 59 31.49 10.63 12.59
CA HIS A 59 32.47 11.41 13.35
C HIS A 59 33.86 10.76 13.28
N THR A 60 34.92 11.53 13.39
CA THR A 60 36.32 11.11 13.19
C THR A 60 36.78 9.90 14.03
N SER A 61 36.17 9.63 15.18
CA SER A 61 36.45 8.48 16.05
C SER A 61 35.38 7.38 15.99
N ALA A 62 34.32 7.58 15.24
CA ALA A 62 33.23 6.62 15.14
C ALA A 62 33.52 5.50 14.12
N GLY A 63 32.77 4.39 14.21
CA GLY A 63 32.70 3.37 13.18
C GLY A 63 32.06 3.91 11.88
N ARG A 64 31.53 3.04 11.06
CA ARG A 64 30.87 3.39 9.80
C ARG A 64 29.38 3.11 9.86
N ILE A 65 28.59 3.92 9.16
CA ILE A 65 27.15 3.75 8.97
C ILE A 65 26.84 3.62 7.48
N PRO A 66 25.80 2.88 7.09
CA PRO A 66 25.35 2.84 5.70
C PRO A 66 24.82 4.20 5.22
N THR A 67 25.06 4.52 3.96
CA THR A 67 24.41 5.62 3.24
C THR A 67 23.16 5.10 2.52
N ASP A 68 22.34 6.00 1.95
CA ASP A 68 21.20 5.61 1.09
C ASP A 68 21.65 4.70 -0.06
N LYS A 69 22.80 4.99 -0.67
CA LYS A 69 23.44 4.15 -1.70
C LYS A 69 23.82 2.76 -1.17
N GLY A 70 24.29 2.68 0.06
CA GLY A 70 24.61 1.43 0.73
C GLY A 70 23.36 0.60 1.00
N TYR A 71 22.30 1.20 1.51
CA TYR A 71 21.01 0.55 1.70
C TYR A 71 20.37 0.11 0.38
N ARG A 72 20.47 0.92 -0.69
CA ARG A 72 19.99 0.55 -2.03
C ARG A 72 20.68 -0.71 -2.54
N LEU A 73 22.00 -0.75 -2.49
CA LEU A 73 22.77 -1.91 -2.91
C LEU A 73 22.43 -3.16 -2.06
N PHE A 74 22.23 -2.95 -0.75
CA PHE A 74 21.80 -4.02 0.15
C PHE A 74 20.43 -4.58 -0.26
N VAL A 75 19.44 -3.74 -0.47
CA VAL A 75 18.09 -4.15 -0.87
C VAL A 75 18.08 -4.87 -2.21
N ASP A 76 18.81 -4.36 -3.20
CA ASP A 76 18.78 -4.89 -4.57
C ASP A 76 19.54 -6.21 -4.74
N LYS A 77 20.60 -6.43 -3.95
CA LYS A 77 21.51 -7.57 -4.19
C LYS A 77 21.75 -8.46 -2.99
N LEU A 78 21.57 -7.96 -1.79
CA LEU A 78 22.03 -8.62 -0.57
C LEU A 78 20.89 -8.99 0.39
N ALA A 79 19.72 -8.37 0.24
CA ALA A 79 18.56 -8.64 1.07
C ALA A 79 17.84 -9.89 0.58
N ASP A 80 17.93 -10.96 1.36
CA ASP A 80 17.05 -12.11 1.19
C ASP A 80 15.73 -11.81 1.93
N VAL A 81 14.62 -11.75 1.19
CA VAL A 81 13.30 -11.53 1.79
C VAL A 81 13.01 -12.66 2.77
N LYS A 82 12.94 -12.33 4.05
CA LYS A 82 12.71 -13.31 5.10
C LYS A 82 11.26 -13.82 5.01
N PRO A 83 11.02 -15.09 4.69
CA PRO A 83 9.68 -15.63 4.69
C PRO A 83 9.15 -15.67 6.13
N LEU A 84 7.89 -15.34 6.32
CA LEU A 84 7.24 -15.46 7.62
C LEU A 84 7.18 -16.92 8.06
N SER A 85 7.38 -17.14 9.34
CA SER A 85 7.21 -18.44 9.97
C SER A 85 5.75 -18.91 9.90
N SER A 86 5.52 -20.23 10.07
CA SER A 86 4.16 -20.77 10.08
C SER A 86 3.26 -20.21 11.20
N PRO A 87 3.75 -19.92 12.42
CA PRO A 87 2.98 -19.23 13.45
C PRO A 87 2.61 -17.79 13.05
N GLU A 88 3.54 -17.03 12.49
CA GLU A 88 3.28 -15.65 12.04
C GLU A 88 2.22 -15.62 10.94
N ARG A 89 2.32 -16.50 9.95
CA ARG A 89 1.31 -16.62 8.88
C ARG A 89 -0.08 -16.92 9.43
N ARG A 90 -0.19 -17.87 10.38
CA ARG A 90 -1.47 -18.19 11.03
C ARG A 90 -2.02 -17.03 11.84
N ALA A 91 -1.16 -16.30 12.55
CA ALA A 91 -1.59 -15.12 13.30
C ALA A 91 -2.14 -14.01 12.38
N ILE A 92 -1.50 -13.77 11.23
CA ILE A 92 -2.00 -12.83 10.21
C ILE A 92 -3.36 -13.27 9.71
N GLN A 93 -3.49 -14.52 9.30
CA GLN A 93 -4.73 -15.08 8.77
C GLN A 93 -5.86 -14.96 9.78
N ASN A 94 -5.69 -15.48 11.00
CA ASN A 94 -6.71 -15.41 12.05
C ASN A 94 -7.12 -13.98 12.40
N PHE A 95 -6.19 -13.02 12.30
CA PHE A 95 -6.50 -11.62 12.59
C PHE A 95 -7.34 -10.96 11.49
N LEU A 96 -7.10 -11.32 10.24
CA LEU A 96 -7.81 -10.79 9.09
C LEU A 96 -9.14 -11.52 8.82
N ASP A 97 -9.22 -12.84 9.00
CA ASP A 97 -10.42 -13.67 8.79
C ASP A 97 -11.64 -13.22 9.63
N GLY A 98 -11.43 -12.47 10.70
CA GLY A 98 -12.51 -11.92 11.52
C GLY A 98 -13.08 -10.58 11.00
N ALA A 99 -12.72 -10.12 9.81
CA ALA A 99 -13.23 -8.90 9.24
C ALA A 99 -14.67 -9.07 8.75
N VAL A 100 -15.49 -8.04 9.00
CA VAL A 100 -16.93 -8.07 8.70
C VAL A 100 -17.23 -7.47 7.32
N ASP A 101 -16.45 -6.44 6.95
CA ASP A 101 -16.57 -5.70 5.70
C ASP A 101 -15.21 -5.17 5.23
N LEU A 102 -15.20 -4.48 4.09
CA LEU A 102 -13.97 -3.93 3.52
C LEU A 102 -13.31 -2.89 4.44
N ASP A 103 -14.09 -2.03 5.11
CA ASP A 103 -13.55 -1.03 6.02
C ASP A 103 -12.82 -1.69 7.20
N ASP A 104 -13.36 -2.78 7.73
CA ASP A 104 -12.72 -3.57 8.80
C ASP A 104 -11.48 -4.32 8.29
N VAL A 105 -11.51 -4.88 7.05
CA VAL A 105 -10.31 -5.47 6.40
C VAL A 105 -9.18 -4.45 6.34
N VAL A 106 -9.45 -3.25 5.81
CA VAL A 106 -8.44 -2.19 5.66
C VAL A 106 -7.94 -1.71 7.02
N ALA A 107 -8.84 -1.49 7.99
CA ALA A 107 -8.48 -1.06 9.33
C ALA A 107 -7.63 -2.11 10.08
N ARG A 108 -7.95 -3.39 9.96
CA ARG A 108 -7.15 -4.49 10.51
C ARG A 108 -5.80 -4.58 9.82
N THR A 109 -5.76 -4.45 8.49
CA THR A 109 -4.53 -4.49 7.70
C THR A 109 -3.53 -3.42 8.15
N VAL A 110 -4.00 -2.18 8.30
CA VAL A 110 -3.17 -1.06 8.80
C VAL A 110 -2.60 -1.37 10.18
N ARG A 111 -3.45 -1.81 11.12
CA ARG A 111 -3.01 -2.15 12.48
C ARG A 111 -1.99 -3.28 12.49
N LEU A 112 -2.25 -4.32 11.72
CA LEU A 112 -1.39 -5.49 11.62
C LEU A 112 -0.01 -5.15 11.05
N LEU A 113 0.02 -4.41 9.93
CA LEU A 113 1.27 -3.96 9.32
C LEU A 113 2.09 -3.09 10.27
N ALA A 114 1.44 -2.11 10.92
CA ALA A 114 2.12 -1.24 11.88
C ALA A 114 2.69 -2.01 13.07
N GLN A 115 2.03 -3.07 13.52
CA GLN A 115 2.50 -3.92 14.63
C GLN A 115 3.65 -4.83 14.20
N LEU A 116 3.54 -5.50 13.04
CA LEU A 116 4.54 -6.43 12.53
C LEU A 116 5.85 -5.74 12.19
N THR A 117 5.77 -4.58 11.54
CA THR A 117 6.93 -3.86 11.03
C THR A 117 7.47 -2.82 12.02
N ARG A 118 6.67 -2.43 13.02
CA ARG A 118 6.92 -1.29 13.92
C ARG A 118 7.14 0.03 13.16
N GLN A 119 6.48 0.17 12.01
CA GLN A 119 6.54 1.34 11.13
C GLN A 119 5.16 2.01 11.03
N VAL A 120 5.08 3.12 10.31
CA VAL A 120 3.79 3.67 9.88
C VAL A 120 3.28 2.82 8.73
N ALA A 121 2.06 2.33 8.84
CA ALA A 121 1.40 1.61 7.77
C ALA A 121 0.46 2.53 7.00
N VAL A 122 0.44 2.38 5.68
CA VAL A 122 -0.45 3.08 4.77
C VAL A 122 -1.13 2.05 3.89
N VAL A 123 -2.45 2.06 3.85
CA VAL A 123 -3.25 1.15 3.01
C VAL A 123 -4.21 1.99 2.19
N GLN A 124 -4.15 1.82 0.88
CA GLN A 124 -5.07 2.40 -0.07
C GLN A 124 -6.30 1.49 -0.18
N TYR A 125 -7.48 2.07 -0.22
CA TYR A 125 -8.70 1.32 -0.50
C TYR A 125 -8.71 0.85 -1.97
N PRO A 126 -9.31 -0.30 -2.29
CA PRO A 126 -9.55 -0.70 -3.67
C PRO A 126 -10.30 0.38 -4.42
N SER A 127 -9.78 0.80 -5.58
CA SER A 127 -10.43 1.80 -6.43
C SER A 127 -11.63 1.19 -7.15
N LEU A 128 -12.77 1.90 -7.18
CA LEU A 128 -13.95 1.47 -7.96
C LEU A 128 -13.62 1.31 -9.45
N THR A 129 -12.83 2.21 -10.00
CA THR A 129 -12.51 2.17 -11.45
C THR A 129 -11.78 0.88 -11.88
N ARG A 130 -11.13 0.18 -10.95
CA ARG A 130 -10.41 -1.09 -11.18
C ARG A 130 -11.20 -2.31 -10.72
N SER A 131 -12.24 -2.11 -9.91
CA SER A 131 -13.13 -3.17 -9.46
C SER A 131 -14.11 -3.56 -10.58
N THR A 132 -14.67 -4.75 -10.46
CA THR A 132 -15.78 -5.19 -11.29
C THR A 132 -17.11 -5.04 -10.53
N VAL A 133 -18.19 -4.78 -11.27
CA VAL A 133 -19.53 -4.70 -10.69
C VAL A 133 -19.99 -6.11 -10.33
N ARG A 134 -20.26 -6.36 -9.06
CA ARG A 134 -20.85 -7.62 -8.60
C ARG A 134 -22.37 -7.57 -8.64
N HIS A 135 -22.96 -6.46 -8.20
CA HIS A 135 -24.41 -6.27 -8.19
C HIS A 135 -24.78 -4.79 -8.10
N VAL A 136 -25.88 -4.43 -8.70
CA VAL A 136 -26.54 -3.12 -8.54
C VAL A 136 -27.94 -3.35 -8.00
N GLU A 137 -28.26 -2.72 -6.87
CA GLU A 137 -29.59 -2.74 -6.28
C GLU A 137 -30.24 -1.35 -6.35
N LEU A 138 -31.54 -1.31 -6.59
CA LEU A 138 -32.35 -0.11 -6.63
C LEU A 138 -33.52 -0.29 -5.65
N LEU A 139 -33.54 0.55 -4.61
CA LEU A 139 -34.56 0.49 -3.55
C LEU A 139 -35.42 1.74 -3.59
N SER A 140 -36.74 1.56 -3.67
CA SER A 140 -37.69 2.67 -3.56
C SER A 140 -37.69 3.17 -2.09
N MET A 141 -37.33 4.43 -1.89
CA MET A 141 -37.34 5.08 -0.57
C MET A 141 -38.54 6.01 -0.39
N ALA A 142 -39.04 6.61 -1.48
CA ALA A 142 -40.21 7.42 -1.56
C ALA A 142 -40.68 7.46 -3.02
N SER A 143 -41.82 8.04 -3.31
CA SER A 143 -42.43 8.04 -4.66
C SER A 143 -41.51 8.53 -5.80
N ALA A 144 -40.60 9.47 -5.50
CA ALA A 144 -39.63 10.03 -6.43
C ALA A 144 -38.16 9.93 -5.93
N ARG A 145 -37.87 9.05 -4.97
CA ARG A 145 -36.54 8.86 -4.41
C ARG A 145 -36.16 7.39 -4.43
N ILE A 146 -35.02 7.12 -5.00
CA ILE A 146 -34.43 5.77 -5.11
C ILE A 146 -33.09 5.76 -4.36
N MET A 147 -32.79 4.70 -3.64
CA MET A 147 -31.44 4.41 -3.18
C MET A 147 -30.79 3.49 -4.21
N LEU A 148 -29.71 3.97 -4.82
CA LEU A 148 -28.81 3.19 -5.64
C LEU A 148 -27.76 2.56 -4.73
N VAL A 149 -27.61 1.23 -4.78
CA VAL A 149 -26.57 0.49 -4.07
C VAL A 149 -25.73 -0.26 -5.10
N VAL A 150 -24.44 -0.04 -5.08
CA VAL A 150 -23.49 -0.70 -5.98
C VAL A 150 -22.55 -1.55 -5.15
N ILE A 151 -22.43 -2.83 -5.48
CA ILE A 151 -21.55 -3.80 -4.81
C ILE A 151 -20.47 -4.22 -5.80
N THR A 152 -19.21 -4.18 -5.36
CA THR A 152 -18.06 -4.58 -6.16
C THR A 152 -17.58 -5.99 -5.80
N ASP A 153 -16.75 -6.58 -6.65
CA ASP A 153 -16.03 -7.83 -6.42
C ASP A 153 -15.05 -7.75 -5.24
N THR A 154 -14.62 -6.54 -4.86
CA THR A 154 -13.76 -6.29 -3.69
C THR A 154 -14.54 -6.17 -2.38
N GLY A 155 -15.86 -6.38 -2.39
CA GLY A 155 -16.73 -6.24 -1.21
C GLY A 155 -17.05 -4.79 -0.84
N ARG A 156 -16.67 -3.81 -1.66
CA ARG A 156 -17.03 -2.41 -1.44
C ARG A 156 -18.49 -2.19 -1.79
N VAL A 157 -19.22 -1.46 -0.93
CA VAL A 157 -20.62 -1.09 -1.09
C VAL A 157 -20.74 0.42 -1.14
N GLU A 158 -21.21 0.94 -2.27
CA GLU A 158 -21.54 2.36 -2.44
C GLU A 158 -23.05 2.55 -2.41
N GLN A 159 -23.49 3.58 -1.68
CA GLN A 159 -24.90 3.94 -1.56
C GLN A 159 -25.08 5.41 -1.92
N ARG A 160 -26.02 5.70 -2.84
CA ARG A 160 -26.35 7.05 -3.26
C ARG A 160 -27.86 7.23 -3.35
N MET A 161 -28.31 8.41 -2.94
CA MET A 161 -29.70 8.80 -3.13
C MET A 161 -29.88 9.41 -4.53
N VAL A 162 -30.87 8.94 -5.24
CA VAL A 162 -31.26 9.45 -6.55
C VAL A 162 -32.60 10.16 -6.40
N ASP A 163 -32.64 11.44 -6.72
CA ASP A 163 -33.85 12.22 -6.81
C ASP A 163 -34.39 12.15 -8.27
N CYS A 164 -35.52 11.48 -8.45
CA CYS A 164 -36.14 11.31 -9.76
C CYS A 164 -37.06 12.48 -10.09
N PRO A 165 -37.21 12.83 -11.37
CA PRO A 165 -38.11 13.94 -11.81
C PRO A 165 -39.58 13.68 -11.56
N GLY A 166 -39.98 12.45 -11.27
CA GLY A 166 -41.37 12.05 -11.01
C GLY A 166 -41.43 10.70 -10.27
N PRO A 167 -42.65 10.26 -9.92
CA PRO A 167 -42.89 8.97 -9.30
C PRO A 167 -42.37 7.81 -10.15
N VAL A 168 -41.76 6.82 -9.52
CA VAL A 168 -41.24 5.60 -10.18
C VAL A 168 -41.99 4.40 -9.63
N GLY A 169 -42.66 3.68 -10.54
CA GLY A 169 -43.38 2.47 -10.20
C GLY A 169 -42.42 1.29 -9.86
N ASP A 170 -42.86 0.40 -8.98
CA ASP A 170 -42.07 -0.74 -8.58
C ASP A 170 -41.70 -1.68 -9.76
N GLU A 171 -42.59 -1.81 -10.75
CA GLU A 171 -42.34 -2.62 -11.95
C GLU A 171 -41.25 -2.01 -12.82
N ALA A 172 -41.32 -0.69 -13.09
CA ALA A 172 -40.30 0.05 -13.83
C ALA A 172 -38.91 -0.02 -13.11
N LEU A 173 -38.94 0.10 -11.79
CA LEU A 173 -37.72 0.00 -10.98
C LEU A 173 -37.09 -1.41 -11.04
N ALA A 174 -37.93 -2.46 -10.99
CA ALA A 174 -37.49 -3.85 -11.11
C ALA A 174 -36.94 -4.16 -12.52
N ASP A 175 -37.56 -3.64 -13.57
CA ASP A 175 -37.09 -3.79 -14.95
C ASP A 175 -35.76 -3.06 -15.17
N LEU A 176 -35.65 -1.80 -14.69
CA LEU A 176 -34.40 -1.04 -14.75
C LEU A 176 -33.25 -1.80 -14.03
N ARG A 177 -33.51 -2.30 -12.83
CA ARG A 177 -32.52 -3.09 -12.07
C ARG A 177 -32.08 -4.32 -12.85
N ALA A 178 -33.02 -5.07 -13.41
CA ALA A 178 -32.71 -6.29 -14.15
C ALA A 178 -31.89 -6.01 -15.41
N ARG A 179 -32.26 -5.01 -16.20
CA ARG A 179 -31.54 -4.63 -17.43
C ARG A 179 -30.17 -4.06 -17.10
N LEU A 180 -30.07 -3.25 -16.05
CA LEU A 180 -28.80 -2.69 -15.60
C LEU A 180 -27.84 -3.82 -15.20
N ASN A 181 -28.25 -4.72 -14.31
CA ASN A 181 -27.42 -5.86 -13.88
C ASN A 181 -27.02 -6.76 -15.06
N SER A 182 -27.92 -7.02 -16.03
CA SER A 182 -27.58 -7.85 -17.18
C SER A 182 -26.44 -7.29 -18.03
N ARG A 183 -26.22 -5.96 -18.00
CA ARG A 183 -25.21 -5.27 -18.79
C ARG A 183 -23.88 -5.09 -18.01
N VAL A 184 -23.97 -4.83 -16.70
CA VAL A 184 -22.80 -4.36 -15.92
C VAL A 184 -22.20 -5.41 -14.99
N VAL A 185 -22.93 -6.45 -14.58
CA VAL A 185 -22.40 -7.48 -13.69
C VAL A 185 -21.22 -8.21 -14.33
N GLY A 186 -20.10 -8.34 -13.59
CA GLY A 186 -18.86 -8.92 -14.06
C GLY A 186 -18.06 -8.01 -15.03
N ARG A 187 -18.50 -6.77 -15.22
CA ARG A 187 -17.77 -5.79 -16.04
C ARG A 187 -17.01 -4.81 -15.17
N ARG A 188 -15.89 -4.29 -15.67
CA ARG A 188 -15.13 -3.24 -14.99
C ARG A 188 -15.93 -1.94 -14.95
N PHE A 189 -15.82 -1.22 -13.85
CA PHE A 189 -16.48 0.08 -13.73
C PHE A 189 -16.06 1.05 -14.84
N SER A 190 -14.84 1.00 -15.33
CA SER A 190 -14.38 1.80 -16.47
C SER A 190 -15.18 1.57 -17.75
N ASP A 191 -15.81 0.40 -17.91
CA ASP A 191 -16.58 0.04 -19.08
C ASP A 191 -18.06 0.40 -18.97
N VAL A 192 -18.55 0.65 -17.73
CA VAL A 192 -19.97 0.91 -17.43
C VAL A 192 -20.55 2.05 -18.28
N PRO A 193 -19.89 3.22 -18.45
CA PRO A 193 -20.46 4.32 -19.25
C PRO A 193 -20.86 3.88 -20.65
N ARG A 194 -20.02 3.09 -21.32
CA ARG A 194 -20.29 2.59 -22.67
C ARG A 194 -21.41 1.54 -22.70
N LEU A 195 -21.54 0.74 -21.64
CA LEU A 195 -22.50 -0.37 -21.58
C LEU A 195 -23.94 0.11 -21.30
N VAL A 196 -24.10 1.29 -20.71
CA VAL A 196 -25.40 1.81 -20.27
C VAL A 196 -25.87 3.00 -21.08
N GLN A 197 -25.09 3.51 -22.03
CA GLN A 197 -25.40 4.75 -22.80
C GLN A 197 -26.72 4.73 -23.53
N ASP A 198 -27.12 3.58 -24.06
CA ASP A 198 -28.36 3.36 -24.82
C ASP A 198 -29.54 2.84 -23.98
N LEU A 199 -29.31 2.62 -22.67
CA LEU A 199 -30.33 2.05 -21.77
C LEU A 199 -31.58 2.92 -21.66
N PRO A 200 -31.51 4.27 -21.58
CA PRO A 200 -32.70 5.13 -21.52
C PRO A 200 -33.64 4.98 -22.73
N GLU A 201 -33.10 4.70 -23.91
CA GLU A 201 -33.88 4.54 -25.12
C GLU A 201 -34.75 3.28 -25.12
N SER A 202 -34.41 2.30 -24.28
CA SER A 202 -35.15 1.04 -24.15
C SER A 202 -36.36 1.11 -23.21
N PHE A 203 -36.62 2.28 -22.59
CA PHE A 203 -37.74 2.52 -21.69
C PHE A 203 -38.77 3.45 -22.30
N GLU A 204 -40.04 3.38 -21.81
CA GLU A 204 -41.10 4.27 -22.19
C GLU A 204 -40.77 5.73 -21.83
N GLN A 205 -41.32 6.69 -22.56
CA GLN A 205 -40.96 8.10 -22.43
C GLN A 205 -41.19 8.66 -21.02
N GLU A 206 -42.18 8.15 -20.31
CA GLU A 206 -42.52 8.55 -18.94
C GLU A 206 -41.46 8.09 -17.93
N GLU A 207 -40.80 6.96 -18.18
CA GLU A 207 -39.81 6.32 -17.29
C GLU A 207 -38.37 6.83 -17.53
N ARG A 208 -38.08 7.35 -18.74
CA ARG A 208 -36.75 7.78 -19.18
C ARG A 208 -36.08 8.76 -18.21
N GLY A 209 -36.87 9.66 -17.63
CA GLY A 209 -36.35 10.64 -16.68
C GLY A 209 -35.73 10.00 -15.45
N ALA A 210 -36.38 8.97 -14.91
CA ALA A 210 -35.84 8.21 -13.76
C ALA A 210 -34.63 7.38 -14.15
N VAL A 211 -34.65 6.73 -15.31
CA VAL A 211 -33.49 5.95 -15.82
C VAL A 211 -32.28 6.85 -15.98
N VAL A 212 -32.44 8.04 -16.59
CA VAL A 212 -31.34 9.01 -16.75
C VAL A 212 -30.80 9.45 -15.38
N ALA A 213 -31.66 9.75 -14.39
CA ALA A 213 -31.25 10.14 -13.06
C ALA A 213 -30.43 9.04 -12.37
N VAL A 214 -30.89 7.79 -12.43
CA VAL A 214 -30.15 6.63 -11.87
C VAL A 214 -28.81 6.45 -12.56
N LEU A 215 -28.74 6.51 -13.89
CA LEU A 215 -27.50 6.37 -14.62
C LEU A 215 -26.53 7.54 -14.35
N ALA A 216 -27.03 8.77 -14.29
CA ALA A 216 -26.21 9.93 -13.94
C ALA A 216 -25.54 9.73 -12.55
N THR A 217 -26.32 9.35 -11.53
CA THR A 217 -25.79 9.08 -10.19
C THR A 217 -24.81 7.90 -10.19
N LEU A 218 -25.08 6.84 -10.96
CA LEU A 218 -24.13 5.73 -11.11
C LEU A 218 -22.81 6.20 -11.70
N LEU A 219 -22.86 7.04 -12.73
CA LEU A 219 -21.65 7.58 -13.37
C LEU A 219 -20.93 8.60 -12.48
N GLU A 220 -21.65 9.39 -11.70
CA GLU A 220 -21.06 10.30 -10.69
C GLU A 220 -20.27 9.52 -9.65
N CYS A 221 -20.73 8.34 -9.19
CA CYS A 221 -19.96 7.48 -8.32
C CYS A 221 -18.57 7.12 -8.90
N LEU A 222 -18.44 7.09 -10.22
CA LEU A 222 -17.16 6.80 -10.90
C LEU A 222 -16.23 8.02 -10.97
N VAL A 223 -16.80 9.23 -11.03
CA VAL A 223 -16.05 10.49 -11.19
C VAL A 223 -15.60 11.04 -9.84
N GLU A 224 -16.44 10.99 -8.81
CA GLU A 224 -16.11 11.47 -7.46
C GLU A 224 -14.98 10.69 -6.80
N GLU A 225 -14.69 9.48 -7.28
CA GLU A 225 -13.62 8.63 -6.74
C GLU A 225 -12.26 8.79 -7.41
N THR A 226 -11.96 9.92 -7.96
CA THR A 226 -10.56 10.29 -8.25
C THR A 226 -9.76 10.51 -6.96
N GLU A 227 -10.43 10.66 -5.81
CA GLU A 227 -9.78 10.67 -4.49
C GLU A 227 -9.61 9.24 -3.99
N GLU A 228 -8.44 8.68 -4.24
CA GLU A 228 -8.02 7.38 -3.71
C GLU A 228 -8.01 7.43 -2.17
N ARG A 229 -8.97 6.77 -1.52
CA ARG A 229 -9.06 6.72 -0.04
C ARG A 229 -7.86 5.97 0.53
N LEU A 230 -7.24 6.56 1.55
CA LEU A 230 -6.11 5.99 2.27
C LEU A 230 -6.44 5.87 3.75
N LEU A 231 -5.94 4.82 4.37
CA LEU A 231 -5.93 4.68 5.82
C LEU A 231 -4.49 4.59 6.32
N ILE A 232 -4.18 5.36 7.37
CA ILE A 232 -2.85 5.41 7.99
C ILE A 232 -2.97 4.91 9.42
N GLY A 233 -1.94 4.21 9.88
CA GLY A 233 -1.84 3.82 11.28
C GLY A 233 -0.41 3.61 11.74
N GLY A 234 -0.24 3.60 13.05
CA GLY A 234 1.08 3.40 13.65
C GLY A 234 2.00 4.62 13.62
N THR A 235 1.50 5.84 13.45
CA THR A 235 2.29 7.09 13.46
C THR A 235 3.12 7.24 14.74
N ALA A 236 2.62 6.74 15.88
CA ALA A 236 3.35 6.69 17.14
C ALA A 236 4.65 5.84 17.05
N ASN A 237 4.76 4.93 16.10
CA ASN A 237 5.98 4.14 15.93
C ASN A 237 7.18 5.01 15.51
N LEU A 238 6.95 6.11 14.77
CA LEU A 238 8.01 7.03 14.36
C LEU A 238 8.70 7.69 15.57
N THR A 239 7.98 7.92 16.67
CA THR A 239 8.58 8.53 17.86
C THR A 239 9.62 7.64 18.53
N ARG A 240 9.58 6.32 18.30
CA ARG A 240 10.59 5.36 18.78
C ARG A 240 11.92 5.51 18.06
N PHE A 241 11.88 6.06 16.85
CA PHE A 241 13.02 6.28 15.97
C PHE A 241 13.43 7.76 15.92
N ALA A 242 13.11 8.56 16.95
CA ALA A 242 13.39 9.99 16.95
C ALA A 242 14.87 10.32 16.69
N HIS A 243 15.80 9.42 17.10
CA HIS A 243 17.23 9.57 16.87
C HIS A 243 17.65 9.34 15.40
N ASP A 244 16.81 8.68 14.59
CA ASP A 244 17.10 8.44 13.17
C ASP A 244 16.75 9.65 12.29
N PHE A 245 16.07 10.65 12.86
CA PHE A 245 15.69 11.87 12.14
C PHE A 245 16.67 13.01 12.47
N PRO A 246 17.45 13.52 11.48
CA PRO A 246 18.60 14.42 11.72
C PRO A 246 18.24 15.73 12.41
N LEU A 247 17.04 16.25 12.21
CA LEU A 247 16.59 17.53 12.77
C LEU A 247 15.34 17.38 13.62
N THR A 248 14.29 16.79 13.06
CA THR A 248 12.99 16.60 13.73
C THR A 248 12.14 15.63 12.92
N ILE A 249 11.24 14.92 13.60
CA ILE A 249 10.22 14.05 13.00
C ILE A 249 9.07 14.85 12.35
N ARG A 250 8.97 16.14 12.67
CA ARG A 250 7.84 16.98 12.26
C ARG A 250 7.62 17.03 10.75
N PRO A 251 8.63 17.24 9.87
CA PRO A 251 8.42 17.23 8.43
C PRO A 251 7.87 15.90 7.89
N VAL A 252 8.25 14.78 8.55
CA VAL A 252 7.72 13.46 8.18
C VAL A 252 6.24 13.36 8.55
N LEU A 253 5.86 13.82 9.74
CA LEU A 253 4.45 13.82 10.16
C LEU A 253 3.60 14.74 9.29
N GLU A 254 4.06 15.95 9.00
CA GLU A 254 3.40 16.90 8.10
C GLU A 254 3.20 16.28 6.70
N ALA A 255 4.23 15.64 6.14
CA ALA A 255 4.13 14.97 4.84
C ALA A 255 3.15 13.79 4.86
N LEU A 256 3.02 13.08 5.98
CA LEU A 256 2.06 11.97 6.14
C LEU A 256 0.61 12.46 6.34
N GLU A 257 0.38 13.71 6.70
CA GLU A 257 -0.96 14.32 6.74
C GLU A 257 -1.44 14.76 5.35
N GLU A 258 -0.53 14.93 4.39
CA GLU A 258 -0.87 15.33 3.04
C GLU A 258 -1.29 14.14 2.17
N HIS A 259 -2.57 14.05 1.83
CA HIS A 259 -3.15 12.95 1.05
C HIS A 259 -2.44 12.73 -0.29
N VAL A 260 -2.12 13.81 -1.00
CA VAL A 260 -1.40 13.76 -2.30
C VAL A 260 0.01 13.19 -2.15
N VAL A 261 0.69 13.49 -1.04
CA VAL A 261 2.03 12.94 -0.77
C VAL A 261 1.97 11.43 -0.56
N LEU A 262 0.99 10.96 0.21
CA LEU A 262 0.80 9.53 0.48
C LEU A 262 0.47 8.73 -0.78
N LEU A 263 -0.37 9.27 -1.66
CA LEU A 263 -0.66 8.65 -2.95
C LEU A 263 0.60 8.51 -3.80
N LYS A 264 1.41 9.56 -3.88
CA LYS A 264 2.70 9.52 -4.59
C LYS A 264 3.69 8.55 -3.94
N LEU A 265 3.65 8.40 -2.61
CA LEU A 265 4.48 7.43 -1.88
C LEU A 265 4.16 6.00 -2.24
N LEU A 266 2.90 5.65 -2.30
CA LEU A 266 2.50 4.29 -2.70
C LEU A 266 2.74 4.06 -4.21
N GLY A 267 2.68 5.14 -5.02
CA GLY A 267 2.80 5.09 -6.47
C GLY A 267 1.55 4.56 -7.15
N GLU A 268 1.53 4.57 -8.48
CA GLU A 268 0.39 4.06 -9.24
C GLU A 268 0.16 2.56 -8.98
N ALA A 269 -1.09 2.16 -8.77
CA ALA A 269 -1.45 0.77 -8.46
C ALA A 269 -1.39 -0.18 -9.68
N LYS A 270 -0.87 0.26 -10.83
CA LYS A 270 -0.75 -0.59 -12.04
C LYS A 270 0.28 -1.71 -11.90
N ASP A 271 1.24 -1.54 -10.99
CA ASP A 271 2.30 -2.50 -10.76
C ASP A 271 2.06 -3.24 -9.45
N SER A 272 1.83 -4.55 -9.51
CA SER A 272 1.74 -5.44 -8.35
C SER A 272 3.10 -5.69 -7.70
N GLY A 273 4.17 -5.26 -8.35
CA GLY A 273 5.54 -5.43 -7.87
C GLY A 273 5.81 -4.70 -6.55
N MET A 274 6.71 -5.29 -5.75
CA MET A 274 7.20 -4.63 -4.55
C MET A 274 8.15 -3.50 -4.93
N THR A 275 7.93 -2.33 -4.36
CA THR A 275 8.77 -1.15 -4.53
C THR A 275 9.38 -0.75 -3.19
N VAL A 276 10.67 -0.45 -3.18
CA VAL A 276 11.39 0.12 -2.04
C VAL A 276 11.99 1.45 -2.47
N ARG A 277 11.72 2.53 -1.72
CA ARG A 277 12.36 3.83 -1.90
C ARG A 277 13.10 4.21 -0.63
N ILE A 278 14.31 4.68 -0.77
CA ILE A 278 15.24 4.90 0.35
C ILE A 278 15.70 6.35 0.33
N GLY A 279 15.51 7.07 1.44
CA GLY A 279 16.06 8.40 1.64
C GLY A 279 15.70 9.36 0.52
N HIS A 280 16.70 9.86 -0.18
CA HIS A 280 16.57 10.82 -1.28
C HIS A 280 15.87 10.29 -2.55
N GLU A 281 15.55 9.02 -2.62
CA GLU A 281 14.69 8.48 -3.70
C GLU A 281 13.21 8.86 -3.52
N ASN A 282 12.82 9.32 -2.33
CA ASN A 282 11.50 9.89 -2.09
C ASN A 282 11.43 11.29 -2.72
N ALA A 283 10.41 11.52 -3.53
CA ALA A 283 10.25 12.78 -4.25
C ALA A 283 9.90 13.98 -3.34
N HIS A 284 9.44 13.72 -2.11
CA HIS A 284 9.04 14.76 -1.16
C HIS A 284 10.15 15.06 -0.17
N GLU A 285 10.53 16.34 -0.02
CA GLU A 285 11.63 16.77 0.84
C GLU A 285 11.47 16.35 2.30
N GLY A 286 10.26 16.40 2.84
CA GLY A 286 9.96 15.97 4.22
C GLY A 286 10.20 14.47 4.47
N LEU A 287 10.40 13.66 3.43
CA LEU A 287 10.55 12.21 3.50
C LEU A 287 11.95 11.71 3.13
N THR A 288 12.91 12.60 2.92
CA THR A 288 14.30 12.24 2.57
C THR A 288 15.06 11.50 3.67
N SER A 289 14.56 11.52 4.90
CA SER A 289 15.08 10.73 6.03
C SER A 289 14.32 9.41 6.26
N THR A 290 13.41 9.05 5.35
CA THR A 290 12.56 7.86 5.47
C THR A 290 12.79 6.88 4.35
N SER A 291 12.37 5.63 4.57
CA SER A 291 12.21 4.63 3.54
C SER A 291 10.77 4.16 3.45
N VAL A 292 10.36 3.82 2.25
CA VAL A 292 9.01 3.35 1.93
C VAL A 292 9.12 1.97 1.29
N VAL A 293 8.37 1.01 1.82
CA VAL A 293 8.22 -0.33 1.23
C VAL A 293 6.75 -0.50 0.87
N SER A 294 6.42 -0.65 -0.40
CA SER A 294 5.05 -0.80 -0.87
C SER A 294 4.89 -1.95 -1.85
N VAL A 295 3.68 -2.49 -1.94
CA VAL A 295 3.31 -3.56 -2.87
C VAL A 295 1.84 -3.42 -3.26
N GLY A 296 1.51 -3.84 -4.47
CA GLY A 296 0.12 -3.96 -4.90
C GLY A 296 -0.59 -5.12 -4.22
N TYR A 297 -1.90 -4.99 -3.99
CA TYR A 297 -2.76 -6.08 -3.56
C TYR A 297 -4.07 -6.08 -4.36
N GLY A 298 -4.70 -7.25 -4.48
CA GLY A 298 -5.96 -7.41 -5.24
C GLY A 298 -6.28 -8.88 -5.46
N SER A 299 -7.38 -9.14 -6.15
CA SER A 299 -7.81 -10.46 -6.60
C SER A 299 -7.24 -10.75 -7.99
N GLY A 300 -6.37 -11.78 -8.11
CA GLY A 300 -5.74 -12.17 -9.38
C GLY A 300 -4.41 -11.46 -9.65
N ASP A 301 -4.05 -11.33 -10.95
CA ASP A 301 -2.75 -10.82 -11.39
C ASP A 301 -2.65 -9.28 -11.38
N GLU A 302 -3.78 -8.57 -11.33
CA GLU A 302 -3.82 -7.11 -11.30
C GLU A 302 -4.03 -6.57 -9.88
N ALA A 303 -3.20 -5.61 -9.50
CA ALA A 303 -3.38 -4.90 -8.24
C ALA A 303 -4.56 -3.91 -8.35
N VAL A 304 -5.50 -3.99 -7.43
CA VAL A 304 -6.63 -3.03 -7.32
C VAL A 304 -6.29 -1.84 -6.43
N ALA A 305 -5.30 -2.00 -5.55
CA ALA A 305 -4.79 -0.96 -4.67
C ALA A 305 -3.38 -1.30 -4.17
N LYS A 306 -2.78 -0.42 -3.38
CA LYS A 306 -1.47 -0.61 -2.76
C LYS A 306 -1.54 -0.52 -1.25
N LEU A 307 -0.63 -1.22 -0.61
CA LEU A 307 -0.33 -1.07 0.79
C LEU A 307 1.19 -0.97 0.99
N GLY A 308 1.59 -0.37 2.08
CA GLY A 308 3.00 -0.21 2.38
C GLY A 308 3.25 0.32 3.78
N VAL A 309 4.52 0.53 4.06
CA VAL A 309 5.00 1.09 5.31
C VAL A 309 6.02 2.18 5.07
N VAL A 310 6.05 3.15 5.98
CA VAL A 310 7.00 4.26 6.02
C VAL A 310 7.74 4.21 7.36
N GLY A 311 9.04 4.24 7.30
CA GLY A 311 9.90 4.24 8.49
C GLY A 311 11.23 4.93 8.23
N PRO A 312 12.17 4.94 9.21
CA PRO A 312 13.49 5.51 9.01
C PRO A 312 14.27 4.74 7.93
N THR A 313 15.27 5.39 7.32
CA THR A 313 16.18 4.70 6.37
C THR A 313 16.86 3.47 6.99
N ARG A 314 17.05 3.49 8.30
CA ARG A 314 17.57 2.37 9.10
C ARG A 314 16.44 1.42 9.52
N MET A 315 15.92 0.64 8.60
CA MET A 315 14.89 -0.39 8.90
C MET A 315 15.39 -1.80 8.58
N ASP A 316 14.76 -2.81 9.18
CA ASP A 316 14.92 -4.21 8.78
C ASP A 316 14.20 -4.45 7.44
N TYR A 317 14.88 -4.16 6.33
CA TYR A 317 14.33 -4.34 4.98
C TYR A 317 13.87 -5.78 4.71
N PRO A 318 14.67 -6.85 5.00
CA PRO A 318 14.24 -8.23 4.76
C PRO A 318 12.96 -8.61 5.50
N GLY A 319 12.85 -8.27 6.78
CA GLY A 319 11.68 -8.54 7.61
C GLY A 319 10.47 -7.70 7.16
N THR A 320 10.69 -6.41 6.90
CA THR A 320 9.64 -5.48 6.44
C THR A 320 9.08 -5.91 5.08
N MET A 321 9.92 -6.22 4.10
CA MET A 321 9.52 -6.71 2.79
C MET A 321 8.73 -8.02 2.89
N GLY A 322 9.17 -8.93 3.78
CA GLY A 322 8.47 -10.18 4.06
C GLY A 322 7.07 -9.96 4.62
N ALA A 323 6.94 -9.09 5.61
CA ALA A 323 5.66 -8.75 6.25
C ALA A 323 4.70 -8.08 5.26
N VAL A 324 5.17 -7.04 4.54
CA VAL A 324 4.37 -6.29 3.55
C VAL A 324 3.85 -7.22 2.46
N ARG A 325 4.70 -8.09 1.90
CA ARG A 325 4.31 -9.08 0.87
C ARG A 325 3.30 -10.09 1.40
N ALA A 326 3.49 -10.59 2.61
CA ALA A 326 2.59 -11.59 3.18
C ALA A 326 1.21 -11.00 3.45
N VAL A 327 1.14 -9.82 4.07
CA VAL A 327 -0.13 -9.14 4.35
C VAL A 327 -0.87 -8.81 3.06
N ALA A 328 -0.19 -8.27 2.04
CA ALA A 328 -0.78 -7.99 0.73
C ALA A 328 -1.43 -9.23 0.10
N ARG A 329 -0.75 -10.38 0.16
CA ARG A 329 -1.27 -11.65 -0.35
C ARG A 329 -2.53 -12.10 0.39
N TYR A 330 -2.54 -12.03 1.73
CA TYR A 330 -3.71 -12.43 2.51
C TYR A 330 -4.91 -11.50 2.30
N VAL A 331 -4.68 -10.19 2.25
CA VAL A 331 -5.73 -9.22 1.90
C VAL A 331 -6.30 -9.50 0.52
N GLY A 332 -5.43 -9.77 -0.48
CA GLY A 332 -5.87 -10.15 -1.82
C GLY A 332 -6.72 -11.44 -1.84
N GLN A 333 -6.39 -12.44 -1.02
CA GLN A 333 -7.20 -13.66 -0.88
C GLN A 333 -8.58 -13.36 -0.29
N ILE A 334 -8.65 -12.58 0.78
CA ILE A 334 -9.94 -12.20 1.40
C ILE A 334 -10.82 -11.45 0.40
N LEU A 335 -10.25 -10.51 -0.36
CA LEU A 335 -11.01 -9.78 -1.38
C LEU A 335 -11.48 -10.66 -2.53
N ALA A 336 -10.77 -11.75 -2.85
CA ALA A 336 -11.19 -12.70 -3.87
C ALA A 336 -12.31 -13.64 -3.41
N GLU A 337 -12.45 -13.87 -2.10
CA GLU A 337 -13.46 -14.73 -1.48
C GLU A 337 -14.74 -13.96 -1.09
N SER A 338 -14.67 -12.62 -1.02
CA SER A 338 -15.80 -11.73 -0.69
C SER A 338 -16.68 -11.47 -1.91
#